data_a398ff3f95703289003feb3dfe0abec8
#
_entry.id   a398ff3f95703289003feb3dfe0abec8
#
_cell.length_a   1.000
_cell.length_b   1.000
_cell.length_c   1.000
_cell.angle_alpha   90.00
_cell.angle_beta   90.00
_cell.angle_gamma   90.00
#
_symmetry.space_group_name_H-M   'P 1'
#
loop_
_entity.id
_entity.type
_entity.pdbx_description
1 polymer ?
#
loop_
_entity_poly.entity_id
_entity_poly.type
_entity_poly.pdbx_seq_one_letter_code
_entity_poly.pdbx_strand_id
1 'polypeptide(L)'
;MKRLGALLAVLCALLVAAAPASSADLPADQPLATSSNVHLLTHIPGNAAGMNFSGHYAFVTGWTGVQVLDIARPESPQLVAELPLPHFENEDVDLCGDTLIVVNDREAKDLGSVLYSVNIANPLTPFVQAVLPLGLTGNGRGSGHIANFVKSNCTQAWIDGGDHVEVVDLTDPAAPRSLGKFESAASMSDAFKVSHDTELDGAGTVWNVGGGGAAAYKITSDPLAPRLLGTTGAAGSNPSPYNDFILHNSQHRGQTLLVTEEDYIDTDETPPGGCRGQGKFETWDASNLSRNGITPQDTWQTELNGMFTSGAVDSKAPVTVNCSSHWFDARSGVAAVGWYEQGVRFLDYRTPTDIKQVGYYIPANGSTWAAYWSPTDRTGQIVYTADAYRGIDVLKIDGGGLTGKKVAAPVPGSWFGTPTLDAGLFQPHPVFGYVCPVLA
;
A
#
# COMPACT_ATOMS: atom_id res chain seq x y z
N MET A 1 -10.88 -0.79 -77.68
CA MET A 1 -11.62 0.19 -77.02
C MET A 1 -10.87 0.48 -75.77
N LYS A 2 -10.35 1.64 -75.69
CA LYS A 2 -9.24 2.07 -74.88
C LYS A 2 -9.73 2.99 -73.75
N ARG A 3 -9.06 2.95 -72.60
CA ARG A 3 -9.03 3.99 -71.56
C ARG A 3 -10.16 3.95 -70.52
N LEU A 4 -9.99 3.13 -69.52
CA LEU A 4 -10.47 3.38 -68.15
C LEU A 4 -9.57 2.57 -67.18
N GLY A 5 -8.41 3.08 -66.93
CA GLY A 5 -7.43 2.39 -66.08
C GLY A 5 -6.34 3.34 -65.60
N ALA A 6 -6.73 4.50 -65.06
CA ALA A 6 -5.75 5.43 -64.53
C ALA A 6 -6.40 6.48 -63.61
N LEU A 7 -7.21 6.09 -62.63
CA LEU A 7 -7.74 7.01 -61.63
C LEU A 7 -8.00 6.35 -60.26
N LEU A 8 -7.33 5.27 -59.95
CA LEU A 8 -7.47 4.60 -58.64
C LEU A 8 -6.14 4.45 -57.86
N ALA A 9 -5.13 5.21 -58.24
CA ALA A 9 -3.79 5.09 -57.64
C ALA A 9 -3.29 6.38 -56.93
N VAL A 10 -4.14 7.33 -56.59
CA VAL A 10 -3.69 8.62 -55.96
C VAL A 10 -4.48 8.97 -54.70
N LEU A 11 -5.28 8.07 -54.14
CA LEU A 11 -6.04 8.35 -52.89
C LEU A 11 -5.62 7.51 -51.68
N CYS A 12 -4.47 6.87 -51.71
CA CYS A 12 -3.93 6.08 -50.57
C CYS A 12 -2.67 6.68 -49.92
N ALA A 13 -2.38 7.93 -50.10
CA ALA A 13 -1.11 8.54 -49.62
C ALA A 13 -1.29 9.82 -48.78
N LEU A 14 -2.33 9.89 -47.95
CA LEU A 14 -2.47 10.99 -46.98
C LEU A 14 -3.27 10.58 -45.74
N LEU A 15 -3.15 9.34 -45.30
CA LEU A 15 -3.33 8.99 -43.90
C LEU A 15 -1.95 8.95 -43.26
N VAL A 16 -1.35 10.09 -43.10
CA VAL A 16 -0.33 10.31 -42.09
C VAL A 16 -1.10 10.14 -40.78
N ALA A 17 -1.03 8.93 -40.22
CA ALA A 17 -1.37 8.73 -38.85
C ALA A 17 -0.54 9.76 -38.07
N ALA A 18 -1.18 10.73 -37.48
CA ALA A 18 -0.58 11.54 -36.44
C ALA A 18 -0.17 10.49 -35.40
N ALA A 19 1.14 10.27 -35.27
CA ALA A 19 1.67 9.55 -34.14
C ALA A 19 1.07 10.24 -32.91
N PRO A 20 0.56 9.49 -31.94
CA PRO A 20 0.18 10.10 -30.67
C PRO A 20 1.39 10.95 -30.25
N ALA A 21 1.15 12.21 -29.92
CA ALA A 21 2.18 13.05 -29.36
C ALA A 21 2.79 12.25 -28.22
N SER A 22 4.05 11.91 -28.31
CA SER A 22 4.76 11.29 -27.20
C SER A 22 4.59 12.26 -26.03
N SER A 23 3.95 11.83 -24.98
CA SER A 23 3.98 12.53 -23.72
C SER A 23 5.46 12.81 -23.45
N ALA A 24 5.83 14.07 -23.31
CA ALA A 24 7.19 14.41 -22.90
C ALA A 24 7.32 13.85 -21.48
N ASP A 25 8.07 12.75 -21.33
CA ASP A 25 8.36 12.18 -20.03
C ASP A 25 8.98 13.28 -19.18
N LEU A 26 8.31 13.66 -18.10
CA LEU A 26 8.93 14.52 -17.11
C LEU A 26 10.14 13.79 -16.56
N PRO A 27 11.26 14.49 -16.32
CA PRO A 27 12.38 13.87 -15.64
C PRO A 27 11.90 13.22 -14.34
N ALA A 28 12.36 12.00 -14.07
CA ALA A 28 11.95 11.23 -12.90
C ALA A 28 12.21 11.95 -11.57
N ASP A 29 13.13 12.90 -11.57
CA ASP A 29 13.53 13.73 -10.45
C ASP A 29 12.67 14.99 -10.24
N GLN A 30 11.71 15.26 -11.15
CA GLN A 30 10.81 16.41 -11.01
C GLN A 30 9.43 15.99 -10.52
N PRO A 31 9.00 16.45 -9.33
CA PRO A 31 7.63 16.21 -8.87
C PRO A 31 6.62 17.03 -9.68
N LEU A 32 5.41 16.51 -9.81
CA LEU A 32 4.25 17.27 -10.30
C LEU A 32 3.89 18.37 -9.31
N ALA A 33 3.95 18.08 -8.02
CA ALA A 33 3.75 19.06 -6.97
C ALA A 33 4.49 18.63 -5.70
N THR A 34 5.01 19.60 -4.96
CA THR A 34 5.62 19.38 -3.65
C THR A 34 5.40 20.59 -2.75
N SER A 35 5.25 20.36 -1.45
CA SER A 35 5.28 21.45 -0.48
C SER A 35 6.71 21.94 -0.28
N SER A 36 6.87 23.22 0.04
CA SER A 36 8.19 23.87 0.13
C SER A 36 9.13 23.29 1.19
N ASN A 37 8.61 22.44 2.07
CA ASN A 37 9.34 21.78 3.14
C ASN A 37 9.60 20.28 2.89
N VAL A 38 9.27 19.77 1.70
CA VAL A 38 9.56 18.39 1.29
C VAL A 38 10.47 18.39 0.07
N HIS A 39 11.55 17.64 0.14
CA HIS A 39 12.62 17.63 -0.85
C HIS A 39 12.93 16.21 -1.28
N LEU A 40 13.01 15.97 -2.58
CA LEU A 40 13.56 14.74 -3.14
C LEU A 40 15.09 14.79 -3.02
N LEU A 41 15.68 13.81 -2.35
CA LEU A 41 17.14 13.68 -2.17
C LEU A 41 17.77 12.74 -3.18
N THR A 42 17.12 11.59 -3.40
CA THR A 42 17.60 10.53 -4.28
C THR A 42 16.41 9.79 -4.87
N HIS A 43 16.54 9.35 -6.10
CA HIS A 43 15.60 8.46 -6.77
C HIS A 43 16.31 7.17 -7.17
N ILE A 44 15.77 6.01 -6.77
CA ILE A 44 16.24 4.67 -7.16
C ILE A 44 15.18 4.09 -8.09
N PRO A 45 15.45 4.01 -9.39
CA PRO A 45 14.46 3.54 -10.35
C PRO A 45 14.19 2.04 -10.19
N GLY A 46 12.96 1.63 -10.48
CA GLY A 46 12.53 0.24 -10.39
C GLY A 46 11.05 0.13 -10.10
N ASN A 47 10.70 -0.86 -9.31
CA ASN A 47 9.36 -1.02 -8.73
C ASN A 47 9.51 -1.44 -7.26
N ALA A 48 8.62 -0.96 -6.43
CA ALA A 48 8.58 -1.29 -5.02
C ALA A 48 7.12 -1.37 -4.55
N ALA A 49 6.80 -2.40 -3.75
CA ALA A 49 5.49 -2.58 -3.16
C ALA A 49 5.54 -2.34 -1.65
N GLY A 50 6.41 -3.07 -0.93
CA GLY A 50 6.57 -2.95 0.50
C GLY A 50 8.03 -2.84 0.92
N MET A 51 8.27 -2.51 2.20
CA MET A 51 9.62 -2.35 2.73
C MET A 51 9.65 -2.63 4.24
N ASN A 52 10.68 -3.35 4.69
CA ASN A 52 10.96 -3.50 6.12
C ASN A 52 12.47 -3.42 6.39
N PHE A 53 12.87 -3.28 7.65
CA PHE A 53 14.23 -2.87 8.01
C PHE A 53 14.86 -3.79 9.05
N SER A 54 16.15 -4.10 8.86
CA SER A 54 16.99 -4.73 9.89
C SER A 54 18.35 -4.05 9.95
N GLY A 55 18.70 -3.48 11.09
CA GLY A 55 19.93 -2.72 11.27
C GLY A 55 19.99 -1.51 10.31
N HIS A 56 20.95 -1.53 9.41
CA HIS A 56 21.09 -0.52 8.36
C HIS A 56 20.77 -1.08 6.96
N TYR A 57 19.95 -2.09 6.89
CA TYR A 57 19.44 -2.64 5.63
C TYR A 57 17.94 -2.46 5.52
N ALA A 58 17.49 -2.08 4.33
CA ALA A 58 16.09 -2.12 3.94
C ALA A 58 15.87 -3.30 2.99
N PHE A 59 14.84 -4.09 3.24
CA PHE A 59 14.38 -5.17 2.38
C PHE A 59 13.13 -4.68 1.67
N VAL A 60 13.21 -4.56 0.36
CA VAL A 60 12.17 -3.96 -0.48
C VAL A 60 11.61 -5.02 -1.40
N THR A 61 10.31 -5.24 -1.32
CA THR A 61 9.60 -6.12 -2.25
C THR A 61 9.14 -5.36 -3.49
N GLY A 62 8.97 -6.08 -4.58
CA GLY A 62 8.48 -5.57 -5.84
C GLY A 62 8.11 -6.73 -6.77
N TRP A 63 7.88 -6.45 -8.05
CA TRP A 63 7.43 -7.45 -9.02
C TRP A 63 8.46 -8.54 -9.37
N THR A 64 9.72 -8.33 -9.02
CA THR A 64 10.83 -9.22 -9.43
C THR A 64 11.48 -9.96 -8.27
N GLY A 65 11.12 -9.63 -7.05
CA GLY A 65 11.70 -10.23 -5.86
C GLY A 65 11.97 -9.23 -4.74
N VAL A 66 12.99 -9.52 -3.96
CA VAL A 66 13.43 -8.69 -2.84
C VAL A 66 14.74 -8.00 -3.19
N GLN A 67 14.77 -6.69 -3.09
CA GLN A 67 15.98 -5.88 -3.16
C GLN A 67 16.47 -5.58 -1.74
N VAL A 68 17.78 -5.59 -1.52
CA VAL A 68 18.40 -5.18 -0.24
C VAL A 68 19.19 -3.91 -0.46
N LEU A 69 18.81 -2.88 0.26
CA LEU A 69 19.49 -1.59 0.23
C LEU A 69 20.29 -1.37 1.52
N ASP A 70 21.54 -0.94 1.41
CA ASP A 70 22.29 -0.37 2.52
C ASP A 70 21.84 1.07 2.73
N ILE A 71 21.26 1.34 3.88
CA ILE A 71 20.74 2.63 4.33
C ILE A 71 21.56 3.23 5.50
N ALA A 72 22.84 2.83 5.65
CA ALA A 72 23.72 3.44 6.64
C ALA A 72 23.85 4.95 6.44
N ARG A 73 23.72 5.40 5.19
CA ARG A 73 23.51 6.80 4.82
C ARG A 73 22.08 6.94 4.30
N PRO A 74 21.15 7.36 5.15
CA PRO A 74 19.73 7.32 4.84
C PRO A 74 19.32 8.19 3.63
N GLU A 75 20.08 9.26 3.36
CA GLU A 75 19.85 10.14 2.22
C GLU A 75 20.30 9.56 0.87
N SER A 76 21.08 8.48 0.89
CA SER A 76 21.69 7.88 -0.31
C SER A 76 21.81 6.37 -0.19
N PRO A 77 20.68 5.64 -0.16
CA PRO A 77 20.67 4.17 -0.12
C PRO A 77 21.43 3.57 -1.30
N GLN A 78 22.03 2.39 -1.08
CA GLN A 78 22.77 1.66 -2.10
C GLN A 78 22.20 0.25 -2.26
N LEU A 79 21.87 -0.16 -3.47
CA LEU A 79 21.51 -1.54 -3.76
C LEU A 79 22.74 -2.45 -3.54
N VAL A 80 22.62 -3.42 -2.64
CA VAL A 80 23.74 -4.31 -2.25
C VAL A 80 23.46 -5.78 -2.51
N ALA A 81 22.19 -6.19 -2.63
CA ALA A 81 21.81 -7.54 -3.00
C ALA A 81 20.42 -7.57 -3.64
N GLU A 82 20.16 -8.63 -4.38
CA GLU A 82 18.84 -8.94 -4.94
C GLU A 82 18.55 -10.43 -4.76
N LEU A 83 17.33 -10.75 -4.42
CA LEU A 83 16.79 -12.11 -4.38
C LEU A 83 15.62 -12.19 -5.35
N PRO A 84 15.83 -12.72 -6.57
CA PRO A 84 14.74 -12.90 -7.51
C PRO A 84 13.70 -13.89 -6.99
N LEU A 85 12.43 -13.49 -6.98
CA LEU A 85 11.30 -14.33 -6.62
C LEU A 85 10.22 -14.20 -7.70
N PRO A 86 9.65 -15.32 -8.16
CA PRO A 86 8.49 -15.27 -9.04
C PRO A 86 7.27 -14.94 -8.19
N HIS A 87 6.91 -13.68 -8.07
CA HIS A 87 5.72 -13.29 -7.35
C HIS A 87 4.98 -12.17 -8.08
N PHE A 88 3.72 -12.11 -7.79
CA PHE A 88 2.82 -11.07 -8.15
C PHE A 88 2.45 -10.38 -6.84
N GLU A 89 2.43 -9.10 -6.79
CA GLU A 89 2.03 -8.26 -5.69
C GLU A 89 2.41 -8.80 -4.29
N ASN A 90 3.19 -8.08 -3.60
CA ASN A 90 3.51 -8.35 -2.21
C ASN A 90 3.67 -7.00 -1.51
N GLU A 91 2.59 -6.56 -0.89
CA GLU A 91 2.48 -5.22 -0.35
C GLU A 91 3.26 -5.05 0.93
N ASP A 92 3.30 -6.09 1.75
CA ASP A 92 4.04 -6.04 3.00
C ASP A 92 5.03 -7.18 3.07
N VAL A 93 6.16 -6.87 3.66
CA VAL A 93 7.24 -7.78 3.93
C VAL A 93 7.59 -7.63 5.39
N ASP A 94 7.43 -8.69 6.17
CA ASP A 94 7.77 -8.64 7.58
C ASP A 94 9.00 -9.47 7.90
N LEU A 95 9.70 -9.04 8.94
CA LEU A 95 10.93 -9.69 9.38
C LEU A 95 10.99 -9.81 10.90
N CYS A 96 11.58 -10.92 11.34
CA CYS A 96 11.83 -11.17 12.74
C CYS A 96 13.14 -11.96 12.90
N GLY A 97 14.11 -11.39 13.62
CA GLY A 97 15.46 -11.95 13.70
C GLY A 97 16.13 -12.07 12.33
N ASP A 98 16.55 -13.27 11.99
CA ASP A 98 17.21 -13.58 10.72
C ASP A 98 16.24 -14.09 9.64
N THR A 99 14.95 -13.98 9.85
CA THR A 99 13.92 -14.47 8.93
C THR A 99 13.08 -13.32 8.39
N LEU A 100 13.02 -13.24 7.07
CA LEU A 100 12.09 -12.42 6.32
C LEU A 100 10.99 -13.32 5.77
N ILE A 101 9.75 -12.89 5.84
CA ILE A 101 8.60 -13.57 5.22
C ILE A 101 8.02 -12.71 4.12
N VAL A 102 7.71 -13.35 3.01
CA VAL A 102 7.15 -12.72 1.82
C VAL A 102 6.04 -13.62 1.32
N VAL A 103 4.84 -13.11 1.15
CA VAL A 103 3.76 -13.84 0.50
C VAL A 103 3.58 -13.39 -0.93
N ASN A 104 2.99 -14.26 -1.69
CA ASN A 104 2.74 -14.06 -3.10
C ASN A 104 1.24 -14.18 -3.35
N ASP A 105 0.61 -13.08 -3.70
CA ASP A 105 -0.79 -13.04 -4.10
C ASP A 105 -0.94 -13.51 -5.55
N ARG A 106 -0.93 -14.82 -5.74
CA ARG A 106 -1.04 -15.42 -7.07
C ARG A 106 -2.47 -15.47 -7.55
N GLU A 107 -2.72 -14.81 -8.63
CA GLU A 107 -3.95 -14.97 -9.41
C GLU A 107 -4.09 -16.27 -10.18
N ALA A 108 -3.08 -17.09 -10.27
CA ALA A 108 -3.23 -18.35 -10.96
C ALA A 108 -4.26 -19.20 -10.21
N LYS A 109 -5.46 -19.26 -10.77
CA LYS A 109 -6.62 -20.01 -10.25
C LYS A 109 -6.32 -21.45 -9.83
N ASP A 110 -5.18 -21.97 -10.22
CA ASP A 110 -4.80 -23.36 -10.01
C ASP A 110 -3.58 -23.55 -9.10
N LEU A 111 -2.86 -22.51 -8.69
CA LEU A 111 -1.59 -22.66 -7.99
C LEU A 111 -1.61 -22.19 -6.52
N GLY A 112 -2.64 -21.44 -6.12
CA GLY A 112 -2.70 -20.88 -4.78
C GLY A 112 -1.57 -19.86 -4.50
N SER A 113 -1.64 -19.19 -3.37
CA SER A 113 -0.57 -18.33 -2.86
C SER A 113 0.57 -19.16 -2.27
N VAL A 114 1.72 -18.54 -2.08
CA VAL A 114 2.85 -19.14 -1.40
C VAL A 114 3.45 -18.16 -0.40
N LEU A 115 3.94 -18.69 0.71
CA LEU A 115 4.78 -17.98 1.66
C LEU A 115 6.24 -18.39 1.40
N TYR A 116 7.08 -17.42 1.12
CA TYR A 116 8.53 -17.58 1.12
C TYR A 116 9.06 -17.27 2.52
N SER A 117 9.79 -18.20 3.10
CA SER A 117 10.65 -17.95 4.25
C SER A 117 12.07 -17.73 3.74
N VAL A 118 12.60 -16.55 3.99
CA VAL A 118 13.90 -16.10 3.47
C VAL A 118 14.86 -15.91 4.64
N ASN A 119 16.04 -16.51 4.52
CA ASN A 119 17.12 -16.28 5.48
C ASN A 119 17.86 -14.98 5.13
N ILE A 120 17.96 -14.08 6.08
CA ILE A 120 18.61 -12.77 5.98
C ILE A 120 19.73 -12.59 7.03
N ALA A 121 20.23 -13.68 7.64
CA ALA A 121 21.36 -13.62 8.58
C ALA A 121 22.58 -12.94 7.96
N ASN A 122 22.76 -13.09 6.66
CA ASN A 122 23.66 -12.25 5.88
C ASN A 122 22.84 -11.46 4.85
N PRO A 123 22.57 -10.18 5.09
CA PRO A 123 21.78 -9.35 4.19
C PRO A 123 22.35 -9.22 2.77
N LEU A 124 23.65 -9.45 2.60
CA LEU A 124 24.29 -9.38 1.29
C LEU A 124 24.11 -10.66 0.44
N THR A 125 23.60 -11.72 1.04
CA THR A 125 23.36 -13.01 0.37
C THR A 125 22.08 -13.65 0.90
N PRO A 126 20.93 -12.96 0.80
CA PRO A 126 19.66 -13.54 1.23
C PRO A 126 19.31 -14.76 0.36
N PHE A 127 18.65 -15.75 0.94
CA PHE A 127 18.20 -16.91 0.20
C PHE A 127 16.90 -17.48 0.71
N VAL A 128 16.09 -18.05 -0.17
CA VAL A 128 14.88 -18.78 0.21
C VAL A 128 15.26 -20.04 0.94
N GLN A 129 14.89 -20.19 2.21
CA GLN A 129 15.12 -21.38 2.99
C GLN A 129 13.93 -22.34 2.97
N ALA A 130 12.72 -21.82 2.71
CA ALA A 130 11.53 -22.64 2.53
C ALA A 130 10.46 -21.93 1.71
N VAL A 131 9.58 -22.74 1.10
CA VAL A 131 8.38 -22.27 0.41
C VAL A 131 7.20 -23.08 0.96
N LEU A 132 6.21 -22.38 1.53
CA LEU A 132 4.99 -23.00 2.02
C LEU A 132 3.85 -22.65 1.05
N PRO A 133 3.26 -23.64 0.36
CA PRO A 133 2.03 -23.42 -0.38
C PRO A 133 0.88 -23.06 0.56
N LEU A 134 0.17 -22.00 0.29
CA LEU A 134 -1.03 -21.56 0.98
C LEU A 134 -2.26 -22.03 0.19
N GLY A 135 -3.32 -22.37 0.89
CA GLY A 135 -4.55 -22.85 0.26
C GLY A 135 -5.27 -21.74 -0.52
N LEU A 136 -6.32 -22.14 -1.24
CA LEU A 136 -7.29 -21.20 -1.79
C LEU A 136 -8.30 -20.83 -0.70
N THR A 137 -8.81 -19.61 -0.77
CA THR A 137 -9.95 -19.15 0.03
C THR A 137 -11.25 -19.77 -0.48
N GLY A 138 -12.33 -19.61 0.28
CA GLY A 138 -13.66 -20.11 -0.12
C GLY A 138 -14.20 -19.51 -1.42
N ASN A 139 -13.68 -18.36 -1.84
CA ASN A 139 -14.00 -17.71 -3.12
C ASN A 139 -13.04 -18.10 -4.26
N GLY A 140 -12.12 -19.03 -4.03
CA GLY A 140 -11.19 -19.54 -5.06
C GLY A 140 -9.95 -18.67 -5.29
N ARG A 141 -9.70 -17.67 -4.44
CA ARG A 141 -8.49 -16.85 -4.46
C ARG A 141 -7.38 -17.50 -3.63
N GLY A 142 -6.14 -17.10 -3.86
CA GLY A 142 -5.05 -17.38 -2.93
C GLY A 142 -5.31 -16.71 -1.58
N SER A 143 -4.90 -17.36 -0.48
CA SER A 143 -5.09 -16.82 0.87
C SER A 143 -3.92 -15.92 1.33
N GLY A 144 -2.95 -15.64 0.48
CA GLY A 144 -1.77 -14.89 0.86
C GLY A 144 -1.65 -13.58 0.12
N HIS A 145 -1.91 -12.49 0.82
CA HIS A 145 -1.72 -11.13 0.35
C HIS A 145 -0.68 -10.41 1.23
N ILE A 146 -0.84 -10.46 2.52
CA ILE A 146 0.07 -9.89 3.53
C ILE A 146 0.45 -10.95 4.55
N ALA A 147 1.68 -10.90 5.08
CA ALA A 147 2.16 -11.82 6.10
C ALA A 147 2.95 -11.10 7.18
N ASN A 148 2.51 -11.22 8.43
CA ASN A 148 3.11 -10.53 9.57
C ASN A 148 3.39 -11.47 10.73
N PHE A 149 4.55 -11.28 11.39
CA PHE A 149 4.84 -11.96 12.63
C PHE A 149 3.95 -11.43 13.76
N VAL A 150 3.26 -12.35 14.45
CA VAL A 150 2.35 -12.02 15.55
C VAL A 150 2.91 -12.37 16.92
N LYS A 151 4.16 -12.83 16.97
CA LYS A 151 4.90 -13.11 18.21
C LYS A 151 6.30 -12.53 18.12
N SER A 152 6.71 -11.83 19.15
CA SER A 152 8.06 -11.23 19.26
C SER A 152 9.21 -12.25 19.29
N ASN A 153 8.91 -13.54 19.51
CA ASN A 153 9.89 -14.63 19.41
C ASN A 153 9.95 -15.28 18.01
N CYS A 154 9.33 -14.67 17.01
CA CYS A 154 9.38 -15.08 15.60
C CYS A 154 8.77 -16.47 15.28
N THR A 155 7.97 -17.05 16.19
CA THR A 155 7.51 -18.44 16.01
C THR A 155 6.16 -18.58 15.34
N GLN A 156 5.46 -17.47 15.08
CA GLN A 156 4.13 -17.50 14.47
C GLN A 156 3.90 -16.26 13.61
N ALA A 157 3.33 -16.51 12.43
CA ALA A 157 2.81 -15.44 11.56
C ALA A 157 1.33 -15.64 11.27
N TRP A 158 0.67 -14.54 10.94
CA TRP A 158 -0.65 -14.51 10.32
C TRP A 158 -0.51 -14.11 8.88
N ILE A 159 -1.34 -14.75 8.04
CA ILE A 159 -1.41 -14.46 6.62
C ILE A 159 -2.81 -13.96 6.32
N ASP A 160 -2.89 -12.79 5.76
CA ASP A 160 -4.10 -12.07 5.40
C ASP A 160 -4.34 -12.10 3.87
N GLY A 161 -5.47 -11.59 3.39
CA GLY A 161 -5.86 -11.52 1.98
C GLY A 161 -7.06 -12.38 1.62
N GLY A 162 -7.61 -13.12 2.56
CA GLY A 162 -8.79 -13.96 2.37
C GLY A 162 -9.92 -13.65 3.34
N ASP A 163 -10.97 -14.46 3.28
CA ASP A 163 -12.10 -14.44 4.22
C ASP A 163 -11.73 -14.94 5.63
N HIS A 164 -10.50 -15.42 5.82
CA HIS A 164 -9.93 -15.91 7.05
C HIS A 164 -8.48 -15.52 7.17
N VAL A 165 -7.98 -15.46 8.39
CA VAL A 165 -6.55 -15.38 8.68
C VAL A 165 -5.98 -16.81 8.71
N GLU A 166 -4.95 -17.07 7.90
CA GLU A 166 -4.20 -18.33 7.99
C GLU A 166 -3.05 -18.18 9.00
N VAL A 167 -2.93 -19.14 9.89
CA VAL A 167 -1.90 -19.13 10.93
C VAL A 167 -0.77 -20.06 10.55
N VAL A 168 0.46 -19.54 10.54
CA VAL A 168 1.67 -20.29 10.19
C VAL A 168 2.59 -20.42 11.39
N ASP A 169 3.03 -21.64 11.64
CA ASP A 169 4.11 -21.96 12.58
C ASP A 169 5.46 -21.75 11.89
N LEU A 170 6.27 -20.88 12.46
CA LEU A 170 7.63 -20.52 12.04
C LEU A 170 8.67 -20.86 13.12
N THR A 171 8.33 -21.78 14.05
CA THR A 171 9.30 -22.26 15.06
C THR A 171 10.58 -22.79 14.42
N ASP A 172 10.45 -23.43 13.28
CA ASP A 172 11.55 -23.73 12.36
C ASP A 172 11.28 -23.00 11.03
N PRO A 173 11.92 -21.86 10.77
CA PRO A 173 11.68 -21.10 9.55
C PRO A 173 12.15 -21.80 8.28
N ALA A 174 12.95 -22.88 8.37
CA ALA A 174 13.31 -23.73 7.24
C ALA A 174 12.25 -24.82 6.98
N ALA A 175 11.26 -24.99 7.87
CA ALA A 175 10.16 -25.93 7.73
C ALA A 175 8.83 -25.32 8.20
N PRO A 176 8.38 -24.19 7.64
CA PRO A 176 7.14 -23.54 8.04
C PRO A 176 5.94 -24.44 7.75
N ARG A 177 4.90 -24.33 8.55
CA ARG A 177 3.67 -25.14 8.38
C ARG A 177 2.44 -24.34 8.72
N SER A 178 1.40 -24.53 7.92
CA SER A 178 0.07 -24.04 8.26
C SER A 178 -0.46 -24.79 9.49
N LEU A 179 -0.97 -24.06 10.47
CA LEU A 179 -1.68 -24.59 11.62
C LEU A 179 -3.20 -24.63 11.37
N GLY A 180 -3.66 -23.96 10.31
CA GLY A 180 -5.07 -23.81 9.97
C GLY A 180 -5.48 -22.33 9.90
N LYS A 181 -6.78 -22.12 9.87
CA LYS A 181 -7.39 -20.80 9.68
C LYS A 181 -8.37 -20.48 10.80
N PHE A 182 -8.51 -19.20 11.10
CA PHE A 182 -9.60 -18.72 11.96
C PHE A 182 -10.30 -17.53 11.32
N GLU A 183 -11.56 -17.34 11.65
CA GLU A 183 -12.35 -16.19 11.19
C GLU A 183 -12.05 -14.98 12.08
N SER A 184 -11.42 -13.96 11.51
CA SER A 184 -11.16 -12.71 12.23
C SER A 184 -12.41 -11.83 12.29
N ALA A 185 -12.58 -11.11 13.40
CA ALA A 185 -13.62 -10.08 13.47
C ALA A 185 -13.38 -8.96 12.44
N ALA A 186 -12.14 -8.73 12.02
CA ALA A 186 -11.79 -7.78 10.98
C ALA A 186 -12.13 -8.28 9.58
N SER A 187 -12.32 -9.58 9.36
CA SER A 187 -12.75 -10.14 8.07
C SER A 187 -14.27 -10.25 7.93
N MET A 188 -15.01 -10.05 9.03
CA MET A 188 -16.46 -10.22 9.05
C MET A 188 -17.19 -8.96 8.58
N SER A 189 -17.65 -8.95 7.36
CA SER A 189 -18.53 -7.92 6.80
C SER A 189 -19.58 -8.58 5.91
N ASP A 190 -20.78 -8.02 5.87
CA ASP A 190 -21.81 -8.45 4.92
C ASP A 190 -21.45 -8.07 3.47
N ALA A 191 -20.66 -7.01 3.30
CA ALA A 191 -20.26 -6.49 2.00
C ALA A 191 -18.91 -7.06 1.54
N PHE A 192 -17.90 -7.10 2.45
CA PHE A 192 -16.53 -7.48 2.11
C PHE A 192 -15.97 -8.43 3.16
N LYS A 193 -15.86 -9.71 2.82
CA LYS A 193 -15.22 -10.71 3.68
C LYS A 193 -13.74 -10.82 3.33
N VAL A 194 -12.94 -9.93 3.87
CA VAL A 194 -11.50 -9.91 3.68
C VAL A 194 -10.80 -9.47 4.95
N SER A 195 -9.79 -10.23 5.37
CA SER A 195 -8.74 -9.80 6.29
C SER A 195 -7.62 -9.24 5.44
N HIS A 196 -7.12 -8.04 5.77
CA HIS A 196 -6.17 -7.38 4.89
C HIS A 196 -4.78 -7.28 5.50
N ASP A 197 -4.64 -6.74 6.69
CA ASP A 197 -3.35 -6.53 7.32
C ASP A 197 -3.35 -6.86 8.81
N THR A 198 -2.18 -7.19 9.33
CA THR A 198 -1.94 -7.52 10.74
C THR A 198 -0.67 -6.84 11.26
N GLU A 199 -0.76 -6.13 12.38
CA GLU A 199 0.39 -5.54 13.08
C GLU A 199 0.49 -6.06 14.53
N LEU A 200 1.70 -6.39 14.98
CA LEU A 200 2.02 -6.66 16.38
C LEU A 200 2.54 -5.38 17.05
N ASP A 201 1.78 -4.82 17.98
CA ASP A 201 2.23 -3.64 18.72
C ASP A 201 3.27 -3.98 19.81
N GLY A 202 3.94 -2.92 20.30
CA GLY A 202 4.95 -3.07 21.37
C GLY A 202 4.42 -3.59 22.71
N ALA A 203 3.09 -3.62 22.91
CA ALA A 203 2.43 -4.20 24.10
C ALA A 203 2.05 -5.68 23.89
N GLY A 204 2.31 -6.23 22.71
CA GLY A 204 1.97 -7.60 22.34
C GLY A 204 0.48 -7.78 22.07
N THR A 205 -0.19 -6.75 21.62
CA THR A 205 -1.52 -6.79 21.01
C THR A 205 -1.37 -6.95 19.52
N VAL A 206 -2.10 -7.87 18.93
CA VAL A 206 -2.17 -8.06 17.49
C VAL A 206 -3.37 -7.30 16.97
N TRP A 207 -3.14 -6.39 16.08
CA TRP A 207 -4.14 -5.60 15.38
C TRP A 207 -4.34 -6.18 13.99
N ASN A 208 -5.58 -6.45 13.64
CA ASN A 208 -5.94 -6.97 12.33
C ASN A 208 -7.02 -6.07 11.74
N VAL A 209 -6.90 -5.76 10.47
CA VAL A 209 -7.81 -4.87 9.73
C VAL A 209 -8.33 -5.53 8.45
N GLY A 210 -9.44 -5.03 7.93
CA GLY A 210 -10.05 -5.55 6.73
C GLY A 210 -11.47 -5.03 6.52
N GLY A 211 -12.29 -5.75 5.76
CA GLY A 211 -13.68 -5.40 5.46
C GLY A 211 -14.61 -5.40 6.68
N GLY A 212 -14.23 -6.06 7.76
CA GLY A 212 -14.94 -6.04 9.04
C GLY A 212 -14.50 -4.90 9.97
N GLY A 213 -13.61 -4.02 9.52
CA GLY A 213 -13.02 -2.95 10.33
C GLY A 213 -11.71 -3.35 10.97
N ALA A 214 -11.41 -2.83 12.16
CA ALA A 214 -10.24 -3.18 12.93
C ALA A 214 -10.60 -4.02 14.16
N ALA A 215 -9.75 -4.99 14.47
CA ALA A 215 -9.89 -5.88 15.63
C ALA A 215 -8.56 -6.05 16.36
N ALA A 216 -8.60 -5.94 17.69
CA ALA A 216 -7.46 -6.16 18.57
C ALA A 216 -7.52 -7.54 19.19
N TYR A 217 -6.40 -8.27 19.18
CA TYR A 217 -6.31 -9.63 19.70
C TYR A 217 -5.15 -9.82 20.67
N LYS A 218 -5.31 -10.83 21.53
CA LYS A 218 -4.22 -11.41 22.30
C LYS A 218 -4.01 -12.85 21.87
N ILE A 219 -2.78 -13.19 21.51
CA ILE A 219 -2.41 -14.57 21.19
C ILE A 219 -2.58 -15.44 22.43
N THR A 220 -3.14 -16.62 22.26
CA THR A 220 -3.36 -17.63 23.31
C THR A 220 -2.47 -18.86 23.07
N SER A 221 -2.63 -19.88 23.93
CA SER A 221 -1.96 -21.19 23.74
C SER A 221 -2.55 -21.97 22.56
N ASP A 222 -3.81 -21.72 22.19
CA ASP A 222 -4.42 -22.23 20.97
C ASP A 222 -4.20 -21.18 19.84
N PRO A 223 -3.36 -21.47 18.85
CA PRO A 223 -3.05 -20.52 17.79
C PRO A 223 -4.26 -20.17 16.90
N LEU A 224 -5.29 -21.02 16.86
CA LEU A 224 -6.51 -20.81 16.07
C LEU A 224 -7.64 -20.17 16.88
N ALA A 225 -7.43 -19.90 18.16
CA ALA A 225 -8.39 -19.23 19.01
C ALA A 225 -7.78 -18.02 19.75
N PRO A 226 -7.28 -17.00 19.01
CA PRO A 226 -6.81 -15.78 19.64
C PRO A 226 -7.97 -15.09 20.38
N ARG A 227 -7.66 -14.47 21.51
CA ARG A 227 -8.68 -13.81 22.32
C ARG A 227 -8.94 -12.40 21.78
N LEU A 228 -10.15 -12.16 21.28
CA LEU A 228 -10.60 -10.84 20.88
C LEU A 228 -10.64 -9.90 22.09
N LEU A 229 -10.05 -8.71 21.95
CA LEU A 229 -10.03 -7.66 22.96
C LEU A 229 -11.01 -6.53 22.63
N GLY A 230 -11.09 -6.12 21.38
CA GLY A 230 -11.94 -5.01 20.95
C GLY A 230 -12.05 -4.90 19.44
N THR A 231 -13.06 -4.17 18.98
CA THR A 231 -13.31 -3.90 17.54
C THR A 231 -13.82 -2.49 17.33
N THR A 232 -13.66 -1.99 16.09
CA THR A 232 -14.33 -0.77 15.58
C THR A 232 -15.77 -1.05 15.14
N GLY A 233 -16.12 -2.29 14.82
CA GLY A 233 -17.31 -2.68 14.05
C GLY A 233 -17.03 -2.74 12.55
N ALA A 234 -17.93 -3.40 11.82
CA ALA A 234 -17.79 -3.62 10.39
C ALA A 234 -18.01 -2.35 9.57
N ALA A 235 -17.56 -2.38 8.32
CA ALA A 235 -17.80 -1.31 7.34
C ALA A 235 -19.30 -0.97 7.27
N GLY A 236 -19.58 0.33 7.21
CA GLY A 236 -20.94 0.86 7.21
C GLY A 236 -21.68 0.80 8.56
N SER A 237 -21.10 0.20 9.62
CA SER A 237 -21.69 0.19 10.97
C SER A 237 -21.35 1.45 11.79
N ASN A 238 -20.36 2.21 11.35
CA ASN A 238 -19.94 3.47 11.96
C ASN A 238 -20.61 4.67 11.26
N PRO A 239 -20.68 5.83 11.91
CA PRO A 239 -21.15 7.03 11.25
C PRO A 239 -20.28 7.35 10.04
N SER A 240 -20.89 7.67 8.88
CA SER A 240 -20.13 8.20 7.75
C SER A 240 -19.35 9.46 8.18
N PRO A 241 -18.09 9.63 7.80
CA PRO A 241 -17.37 8.93 6.74
C PRO A 241 -16.39 7.84 7.24
N TYR A 242 -16.57 7.26 8.41
CA TYR A 242 -15.61 6.31 9.00
C TYR A 242 -15.90 4.86 8.61
N ASN A 243 -14.85 4.13 8.22
CA ASN A 243 -14.89 2.70 7.98
C ASN A 243 -16.06 2.31 7.07
N ASP A 244 -16.12 2.88 5.89
CA ASP A 244 -17.16 2.61 4.90
C ASP A 244 -16.69 1.63 3.81
N PHE A 245 -15.42 1.23 3.79
CA PHE A 245 -14.85 0.23 2.90
C PHE A 245 -13.85 -0.72 3.62
N ILE A 246 -12.70 -1.02 3.04
CA ILE A 246 -11.67 -1.90 3.61
C ILE A 246 -10.68 -1.05 4.41
N LEU A 247 -10.55 -1.30 5.71
CA LEU A 247 -9.41 -0.81 6.45
C LEU A 247 -8.19 -1.62 6.03
N HIS A 248 -7.20 -0.90 5.49
CA HIS A 248 -6.09 -1.48 4.75
C HIS A 248 -4.89 -1.79 5.63
N ASN A 249 -4.39 -0.80 6.34
CA ASN A 249 -3.22 -0.93 7.21
C ASN A 249 -3.47 -0.19 8.53
N SER A 250 -2.85 -0.64 9.61
CA SER A 250 -3.07 -0.04 10.92
C SER A 250 -1.80 0.09 11.75
N GLN A 251 -1.73 1.11 12.59
CA GLN A 251 -0.69 1.27 13.60
C GLN A 251 -1.26 1.78 14.91
N HIS A 252 -1.05 1.05 16.00
CA HIS A 252 -1.47 1.47 17.33
C HIS A 252 -0.41 2.33 18.01
N ARG A 253 -0.78 3.54 18.42
CA ARG A 253 0.10 4.54 19.04
C ARG A 253 -0.53 5.12 20.31
N GLY A 254 -0.12 4.60 21.45
CA GLY A 254 -0.66 5.02 22.76
C GLY A 254 -2.11 4.58 22.97
N GLN A 255 -3.06 5.47 22.86
CA GLN A 255 -4.50 5.21 22.92
C GLN A 255 -5.18 5.43 21.56
N THR A 256 -4.42 5.74 20.53
CA THR A 256 -4.92 6.00 19.20
C THR A 256 -4.58 4.85 18.28
N LEU A 257 -5.56 4.31 17.59
CA LEU A 257 -5.37 3.47 16.43
C LEU A 257 -5.40 4.35 15.19
N LEU A 258 -4.35 4.27 14.39
CA LEU A 258 -4.23 4.90 13.09
C LEU A 258 -4.57 3.85 12.04
N VAL A 259 -5.35 4.21 11.05
CA VAL A 259 -5.67 3.31 9.93
C VAL A 259 -5.69 4.07 8.61
N THR A 260 -5.37 3.38 7.53
CA THR A 260 -5.74 3.79 6.18
C THR A 260 -6.94 2.97 5.73
N GLU A 261 -7.79 3.57 4.95
CA GLU A 261 -8.87 2.90 4.25
C GLU A 261 -8.52 2.91 2.77
N GLU A 262 -8.46 1.74 2.18
CA GLU A 262 -8.25 1.63 0.76
C GLU A 262 -9.58 1.49 0.04
N ASP A 263 -9.80 2.34 -0.96
CA ASP A 263 -10.99 2.29 -1.78
C ASP A 263 -10.61 2.53 -3.24
N TYR A 264 -10.91 1.55 -4.06
CA TYR A 264 -10.60 1.58 -5.48
C TYR A 264 -11.55 2.46 -6.25
N ILE A 265 -11.15 2.76 -7.47
CA ILE A 265 -12.04 3.35 -8.46
C ILE A 265 -13.21 2.40 -8.67
N ASP A 266 -14.39 2.81 -8.27
CA ASP A 266 -15.61 2.06 -8.61
C ASP A 266 -15.88 2.19 -10.11
N THR A 267 -15.59 1.11 -10.84
CA THR A 267 -15.80 1.05 -12.29
C THR A 267 -17.27 0.91 -12.67
N ASP A 268 -18.12 0.55 -11.71
CA ASP A 268 -19.55 0.34 -11.93
C ASP A 268 -20.34 1.65 -11.82
N GLU A 269 -19.71 2.71 -11.29
CA GLU A 269 -20.32 4.02 -11.22
C GLU A 269 -20.19 4.82 -12.52
N THR A 270 -21.21 5.60 -12.84
CA THR A 270 -21.21 6.45 -14.02
C THR A 270 -21.23 7.92 -13.64
N PRO A 271 -20.16 8.68 -13.92
CA PRO A 271 -18.93 8.29 -14.59
C PRO A 271 -18.02 7.46 -13.67
N PRO A 272 -17.25 6.53 -14.26
CA PRO A 272 -16.31 5.71 -13.51
C PRO A 272 -15.21 6.57 -12.91
N GLY A 273 -14.72 6.14 -11.77
CA GLY A 273 -13.66 6.79 -11.04
C GLY A 273 -14.14 7.97 -10.20
N GLY A 274 -13.47 8.23 -9.14
CA GLY A 274 -13.78 9.40 -8.37
C GLY A 274 -13.26 9.39 -6.97
N CYS A 275 -13.02 10.60 -6.49
CA CYS A 275 -12.66 10.89 -5.12
C CYS A 275 -13.94 11.21 -4.35
N ARG A 276 -14.73 10.18 -4.02
CA ARG A 276 -16.09 10.36 -3.45
C ARG A 276 -16.17 10.22 -1.94
N GLY A 277 -15.14 10.60 -1.25
CA GLY A 277 -15.09 10.45 0.19
C GLY A 277 -14.46 9.16 0.66
N GLN A 278 -13.83 8.45 -0.23
CA GLN A 278 -13.23 7.13 -0.08
C GLN A 278 -11.73 7.23 0.12
N GLY A 279 -11.10 6.19 0.64
CA GLY A 279 -9.66 6.08 0.75
C GLY A 279 -9.04 7.08 1.74
N LYS A 280 -9.43 6.99 3.00
CA LYS A 280 -9.08 7.94 4.05
C LYS A 280 -7.89 7.50 4.88
N PHE A 281 -7.28 8.45 5.57
CA PHE A 281 -6.49 8.21 6.77
C PHE A 281 -7.34 8.56 7.98
N GLU A 282 -7.43 7.65 8.94
CA GLU A 282 -8.35 7.77 10.07
C GLU A 282 -7.63 7.61 11.41
N THR A 283 -8.14 8.27 12.42
CA THR A 283 -7.77 8.09 13.83
C THR A 283 -8.95 7.58 14.62
N TRP A 284 -8.68 6.64 15.52
CA TRP A 284 -9.67 6.00 16.36
C TRP A 284 -9.21 5.96 17.81
N ASP A 285 -10.12 6.21 18.75
CA ASP A 285 -9.88 6.02 20.18
C ASP A 285 -9.92 4.54 20.53
N ALA A 286 -8.77 3.99 20.84
CA ALA A 286 -8.57 2.60 21.25
C ALA A 286 -8.34 2.46 22.78
N SER A 287 -8.71 3.48 23.57
CA SER A 287 -8.59 3.41 25.03
C SER A 287 -9.54 2.40 25.66
N ASN A 288 -10.62 2.05 24.97
CA ASN A 288 -11.61 1.05 25.40
C ASN A 288 -11.58 -0.15 24.46
N LEU A 289 -10.80 -1.17 24.81
CA LEU A 289 -10.78 -2.43 24.08
C LEU A 289 -11.96 -3.30 24.48
N SER A 290 -13.10 -3.08 23.83
CA SER A 290 -14.31 -3.91 23.96
C SER A 290 -14.95 -4.04 22.57
N ARG A 291 -15.92 -4.93 22.43
CA ARG A 291 -16.65 -5.09 21.16
C ARG A 291 -17.31 -3.78 20.78
N ASN A 292 -16.97 -3.25 19.61
CA ASN A 292 -17.37 -1.93 19.10
C ASN A 292 -17.00 -0.77 20.08
N GLY A 293 -15.97 -0.98 20.89
CA GLY A 293 -15.51 0.02 21.85
C GLY A 293 -14.41 0.94 21.32
N ILE A 294 -13.82 0.60 20.17
CA ILE A 294 -12.89 1.46 19.44
C ILE A 294 -13.74 2.42 18.60
N THR A 295 -13.61 3.72 18.87
CA THR A 295 -14.52 4.72 18.32
C THR A 295 -13.80 5.76 17.45
N PRO A 296 -14.45 6.26 16.38
CA PRO A 296 -13.80 7.19 15.45
C PRO A 296 -13.51 8.54 16.11
N GLN A 297 -12.42 9.18 15.71
CA GLN A 297 -12.01 10.50 16.19
C GLN A 297 -11.94 11.53 15.06
N ASP A 298 -11.21 11.25 13.97
CA ASP A 298 -11.07 12.16 12.83
C ASP A 298 -10.70 11.41 11.56
N THR A 299 -10.96 12.01 10.41
CA THR A 299 -10.55 11.53 9.08
C THR A 299 -9.87 12.63 8.29
N TRP A 300 -8.93 12.21 7.43
CA TRP A 300 -8.30 13.11 6.48
C TRP A 300 -8.30 12.51 5.07
N GLN A 301 -8.57 13.37 4.10
CA GLN A 301 -8.59 13.03 2.67
C GLN A 301 -7.84 14.09 1.89
N THR A 302 -7.43 13.75 0.68
CA THR A 302 -6.76 14.71 -0.20
C THR A 302 -7.70 15.81 -0.66
N GLU A 303 -7.14 16.88 -1.22
CA GLU A 303 -7.85 18.01 -1.81
C GLU A 303 -8.74 17.64 -3.01
N LEU A 304 -8.56 16.43 -3.56
CA LEU A 304 -9.38 15.90 -4.65
C LEU A 304 -10.71 15.35 -4.18
N ASN A 305 -10.88 15.17 -2.87
CA ASN A 305 -12.12 14.66 -2.33
C ASN A 305 -13.31 15.52 -2.77
N GLY A 306 -14.31 14.87 -3.33
CA GLY A 306 -15.53 15.52 -3.85
C GLY A 306 -15.40 16.17 -5.21
N MET A 307 -14.21 16.26 -5.82
CA MET A 307 -14.07 16.87 -7.15
C MET A 307 -14.82 16.12 -8.25
N PHE A 308 -15.09 14.84 -8.05
CA PHE A 308 -15.77 13.97 -9.02
C PHE A 308 -17.20 13.60 -8.62
N THR A 309 -17.73 14.17 -7.53
CA THR A 309 -19.05 13.80 -6.99
C THR A 309 -20.24 14.37 -7.75
N SER A 310 -20.04 15.35 -8.63
CA SER A 310 -21.14 16.13 -9.23
C SER A 310 -21.49 15.73 -10.66
N GLY A 311 -20.95 14.65 -11.22
CA GLY A 311 -21.11 14.31 -12.63
C GLY A 311 -20.39 15.26 -13.59
N ALA A 312 -19.82 16.34 -13.08
CA ALA A 312 -18.92 17.21 -13.81
C ALA A 312 -17.51 16.67 -13.64
N VAL A 313 -17.21 15.55 -14.26
CA VAL A 313 -15.83 15.20 -14.55
C VAL A 313 -15.31 16.36 -15.36
N ASP A 314 -14.43 17.15 -14.77
CA ASP A 314 -13.67 18.09 -15.60
C ASP A 314 -13.02 17.24 -16.69
N SER A 315 -13.37 17.50 -17.94
CA SER A 315 -12.82 16.78 -19.11
C SER A 315 -11.29 16.86 -19.20
N LYS A 316 -10.66 17.54 -18.25
CA LYS A 316 -9.23 17.66 -18.05
C LYS A 316 -8.67 16.81 -16.91
N ALA A 317 -9.53 16.26 -16.05
CA ALA A 317 -9.03 15.33 -15.04
C ALA A 317 -8.78 13.97 -15.70
N PRO A 318 -7.60 13.37 -15.52
CA PRO A 318 -7.40 12.00 -15.97
C PRO A 318 -8.42 11.11 -15.27
N VAL A 319 -9.16 10.34 -16.04
CA VAL A 319 -10.27 9.46 -15.60
C VAL A 319 -9.80 8.34 -14.66
N THR A 320 -8.52 8.30 -14.34
CA THR A 320 -7.79 7.18 -13.75
C THR A 320 -6.97 7.55 -12.52
N VAL A 321 -7.23 8.69 -11.89
CA VAL A 321 -6.55 9.01 -10.62
C VAL A 321 -7.21 8.23 -9.51
N ASN A 322 -6.47 7.29 -8.92
CA ASN A 322 -6.88 6.66 -7.68
C ASN A 322 -6.72 7.66 -6.52
N CYS A 323 -7.81 7.93 -5.83
CA CYS A 323 -7.85 8.88 -4.71
C CYS A 323 -7.66 8.21 -3.36
N SER A 324 -7.33 6.92 -3.34
CA SER A 324 -7.22 6.16 -2.12
C SER A 324 -5.89 6.38 -1.41
N SER A 325 -5.93 6.40 -0.09
CA SER A 325 -4.77 6.06 0.72
C SER A 325 -4.46 4.57 0.60
N HIS A 326 -3.23 4.19 0.91
CA HIS A 326 -2.81 2.80 0.88
C HIS A 326 -2.03 2.47 2.16
N TRP A 327 -0.73 2.45 2.15
CA TRP A 327 0.11 2.10 3.30
C TRP A 327 0.74 3.34 3.96
N PHE A 328 0.94 3.31 5.27
CA PHE A 328 1.62 4.37 5.99
C PHE A 328 2.59 3.86 7.04
N ASP A 329 3.52 4.71 7.44
CA ASP A 329 4.32 4.54 8.64
C ASP A 329 4.24 5.81 9.51
N ALA A 330 4.09 5.62 10.82
CA ALA A 330 3.87 6.69 11.79
C ALA A 330 5.05 6.84 12.75
N ARG A 331 5.64 8.03 12.77
CA ARG A 331 6.77 8.37 13.66
C ARG A 331 6.59 9.74 14.29
N SER A 332 6.76 9.82 15.59
CA SER A 332 6.81 11.10 16.32
C SER A 332 5.60 12.02 16.10
N GLY A 333 4.42 11.43 15.92
CA GLY A 333 3.16 12.15 15.73
C GLY A 333 2.89 12.59 14.29
N VAL A 334 3.69 12.13 13.32
CA VAL A 334 3.47 12.36 11.90
C VAL A 334 3.42 11.01 11.17
N ALA A 335 2.39 10.80 10.38
CA ALA A 335 2.28 9.67 9.45
C ALA A 335 2.76 10.11 8.06
N ALA A 336 3.61 9.28 7.44
CA ALA A 336 3.93 9.35 6.02
C ALA A 336 3.04 8.34 5.32
N VAL A 337 2.12 8.79 4.48
CA VAL A 337 1.05 7.98 3.89
C VAL A 337 1.23 7.92 2.39
N GLY A 338 1.33 6.72 1.82
CA GLY A 338 1.23 6.49 0.39
C GLY A 338 -0.21 6.71 -0.08
N TRP A 339 -0.36 7.40 -1.22
CA TRP A 339 -1.66 7.79 -1.75
C TRP A 339 -1.73 7.62 -3.27
N TYR A 340 -1.31 6.46 -3.74
CA TYR A 340 -1.25 6.09 -5.16
C TYR A 340 -0.68 7.22 -6.06
N GLU A 341 -1.37 7.64 -7.12
CA GLU A 341 -0.93 8.71 -8.02
C GLU A 341 -0.85 10.09 -7.36
N GLN A 342 -1.39 10.23 -6.16
CA GLN A 342 -1.31 11.46 -5.37
C GLN A 342 -0.07 11.50 -4.45
N GLY A 343 0.82 10.53 -4.60
CA GLY A 343 2.15 10.51 -3.97
C GLY A 343 2.12 10.30 -2.46
N VAL A 344 2.96 11.03 -1.74
CA VAL A 344 3.07 10.93 -0.29
C VAL A 344 2.43 12.13 0.38
N ARG A 345 1.65 11.86 1.42
CA ARG A 345 1.06 12.86 2.32
C ARG A 345 1.65 12.72 3.71
N PHE A 346 2.12 13.82 4.29
CA PHE A 346 2.61 13.86 5.67
C PHE A 346 1.51 14.45 6.56
N LEU A 347 1.00 13.62 7.48
CA LEU A 347 -0.17 13.95 8.30
C LEU A 347 0.21 13.99 9.78
N ASP A 348 0.02 15.14 10.41
CA ASP A 348 0.17 15.31 11.85
C ASP A 348 -1.09 14.83 12.57
N TYR A 349 -0.93 13.78 13.39
CA TYR A 349 -1.99 13.19 14.21
C TYR A 349 -1.78 13.38 15.71
N ARG A 350 -0.87 14.25 16.15
CA ARG A 350 -0.62 14.51 17.59
C ARG A 350 -1.87 14.98 18.32
N THR A 351 -2.79 15.61 17.62
CA THR A 351 -4.16 15.83 18.07
C THR A 351 -5.05 14.91 17.24
N PRO A 352 -5.41 13.73 17.78
CA PRO A 352 -6.12 12.71 16.98
C PRO A 352 -7.50 13.14 16.48
N THR A 353 -8.05 14.22 17.03
CA THR A 353 -9.33 14.83 16.62
C THR A 353 -9.15 16.03 15.67
N ASP A 354 -7.94 16.25 15.13
CA ASP A 354 -7.64 17.39 14.23
C ASP A 354 -6.41 17.07 13.40
N ILE A 355 -6.55 16.14 12.44
CA ILE A 355 -5.48 15.69 11.52
C ILE A 355 -5.12 16.84 10.58
N LYS A 356 -3.82 17.11 10.43
CA LYS A 356 -3.33 18.20 9.58
C LYS A 356 -2.29 17.74 8.59
N GLN A 357 -2.45 18.09 7.32
CA GLN A 357 -1.37 17.94 6.36
C GLN A 357 -0.23 18.92 6.66
N VAL A 358 0.97 18.38 6.84
CA VAL A 358 2.20 19.13 7.16
C VAL A 358 3.27 19.03 6.07
N GLY A 359 3.00 18.29 5.02
CA GLY A 359 3.84 18.16 3.84
C GLY A 359 3.20 17.25 2.80
N TYR A 360 3.69 17.36 1.57
CA TYR A 360 3.32 16.42 0.48
C TYR A 360 4.40 16.41 -0.60
N TYR A 361 4.45 15.29 -1.31
CA TYR A 361 5.25 15.10 -2.53
C TYR A 361 4.45 14.25 -3.51
N ILE A 362 4.17 14.78 -4.69
CA ILE A 362 3.44 14.10 -5.77
C ILE A 362 4.43 13.88 -6.91
N PRO A 363 4.89 12.65 -7.14
CA PRO A 363 5.86 12.35 -8.19
C PRO A 363 5.23 12.45 -9.57
N ALA A 364 6.06 12.62 -10.60
CA ALA A 364 5.64 12.36 -11.96
C ALA A 364 5.63 10.85 -12.23
N ASN A 365 4.63 10.37 -12.95
CA ASN A 365 4.53 8.97 -13.40
C ASN A 365 4.64 7.93 -12.27
N GLY A 366 4.07 8.23 -11.10
CA GLY A 366 4.14 7.37 -9.94
C GLY A 366 2.79 6.80 -9.54
N SER A 367 2.83 5.69 -8.81
CA SER A 367 1.77 5.13 -7.99
C SER A 367 2.40 4.74 -6.67
N THR A 368 2.35 5.67 -5.70
CA THR A 368 3.04 5.50 -4.42
C THR A 368 2.17 4.68 -3.48
N TRP A 369 2.57 3.44 -3.26
CA TRP A 369 1.84 2.49 -2.42
C TRP A 369 2.13 2.69 -0.94
N ALA A 370 3.38 2.99 -0.60
CA ALA A 370 3.77 3.12 0.79
C ALA A 370 4.83 4.20 1.01
N ALA A 371 4.94 4.64 2.26
CA ALA A 371 6.02 5.53 2.69
C ALA A 371 6.48 5.13 4.10
N TYR A 372 7.78 5.04 4.31
CA TYR A 372 8.42 4.52 5.52
C TYR A 372 9.45 5.48 6.08
N TRP A 373 9.40 5.78 7.36
CA TRP A 373 10.43 6.56 8.03
C TRP A 373 11.74 5.78 8.12
N SER A 374 12.82 6.39 7.71
CA SER A 374 14.14 5.76 7.82
C SER A 374 14.49 5.46 9.29
N PRO A 375 14.79 4.19 9.64
CA PRO A 375 15.20 3.86 11.00
C PRO A 375 16.61 4.34 11.33
N THR A 376 17.45 4.60 10.34
CA THR A 376 18.84 5.04 10.51
C THR A 376 18.97 6.54 10.55
N ASP A 377 17.96 7.29 10.14
CA ASP A 377 17.94 8.74 10.25
C ASP A 377 17.66 9.21 11.68
N ARG A 378 18.68 9.76 12.32
CA ARG A 378 18.59 10.28 13.69
C ARG A 378 17.81 11.60 13.77
N THR A 379 17.65 12.30 12.68
CA THR A 379 16.88 13.56 12.62
C THR A 379 15.39 13.29 12.54
N GLY A 380 14.97 12.09 12.10
CA GLY A 380 13.59 11.71 11.89
C GLY A 380 12.93 12.45 10.73
N GLN A 381 13.70 12.85 9.72
CA GLN A 381 13.24 13.68 8.61
C GLN A 381 13.21 12.92 7.28
N ILE A 382 13.85 11.74 7.19
CA ILE A 382 13.97 10.99 5.94
C ILE A 382 12.92 9.91 5.86
N VAL A 383 12.28 9.85 4.69
CA VAL A 383 11.25 8.88 4.32
C VAL A 383 11.63 8.23 3.00
N TYR A 384 11.44 6.92 2.92
CA TYR A 384 11.52 6.13 1.69
C TYR A 384 10.11 5.86 1.18
N THR A 385 9.88 6.02 -0.10
CA THR A 385 8.64 5.59 -0.73
C THR A 385 8.79 4.17 -1.28
N ALA A 386 7.69 3.45 -1.37
CA ALA A 386 7.56 2.29 -2.25
C ALA A 386 6.56 2.66 -3.35
N ASP A 387 7.03 2.71 -4.59
CA ASP A 387 6.22 3.11 -5.73
C ASP A 387 6.23 2.00 -6.79
N ALA A 388 5.05 1.57 -7.20
CA ALA A 388 4.85 0.42 -8.07
C ALA A 388 5.50 0.59 -9.45
N TYR A 389 5.66 1.83 -9.93
CA TYR A 389 6.18 2.13 -11.27
C TYR A 389 7.51 2.87 -11.27
N ARG A 390 7.81 3.60 -10.19
CA ARG A 390 9.02 4.42 -10.11
C ARG A 390 10.15 3.76 -9.34
N GLY A 391 9.82 2.92 -8.36
CA GLY A 391 10.77 2.38 -7.41
C GLY A 391 10.77 3.15 -6.10
N ILE A 392 11.88 3.78 -5.72
CA ILE A 392 12.03 4.39 -4.40
C ILE A 392 12.45 5.85 -4.55
N ASP A 393 11.66 6.76 -4.00
CA ASP A 393 12.07 8.14 -3.78
C ASP A 393 12.53 8.30 -2.31
N VAL A 394 13.67 8.91 -2.11
CA VAL A 394 14.17 9.28 -0.79
C VAL A 394 13.80 10.73 -0.54
N LEU A 395 12.87 10.94 0.35
CA LEU A 395 12.32 12.25 0.67
C LEU A 395 12.87 12.76 1.99
N LYS A 396 13.07 14.07 2.09
CA LYS A 396 13.33 14.75 3.34
C LYS A 396 12.22 15.75 3.62
N ILE A 397 11.63 15.67 4.80
CA ILE A 397 10.73 16.69 5.32
C ILE A 397 11.47 17.57 6.33
N ASP A 398 11.44 18.88 6.14
CA ASP A 398 12.09 19.79 7.07
C ASP A 398 11.46 19.74 8.46
N GLY A 399 12.26 20.02 9.49
CA GLY A 399 11.84 19.99 10.90
C GLY A 399 10.58 20.80 11.21
N GLY A 400 10.24 21.78 10.38
CA GLY A 400 8.97 22.52 10.46
C GLY A 400 7.73 21.66 10.25
N GLY A 401 7.78 20.66 9.35
CA GLY A 401 6.71 19.67 9.17
C GLY A 401 6.53 18.82 10.42
N LEU A 402 7.64 18.38 11.01
CA LEU A 402 7.61 17.57 12.25
C LEU A 402 7.10 18.35 13.47
N THR A 403 7.07 19.68 13.41
CA THR A 403 6.48 20.53 14.46
C THR A 403 4.98 20.79 14.30
N GLY A 404 4.34 20.22 13.26
CA GLY A 404 2.88 20.33 13.02
C GLY A 404 2.46 21.63 12.33
N LYS A 405 3.36 22.32 11.67
CA LYS A 405 2.99 23.48 10.88
C LYS A 405 2.25 23.03 9.62
N LYS A 406 0.94 23.33 9.58
CA LYS A 406 0.09 23.04 8.41
C LYS A 406 0.66 23.71 7.15
N VAL A 407 0.72 22.96 6.06
CA VAL A 407 1.02 23.50 4.72
C VAL A 407 -0.27 23.69 3.91
N ALA A 408 -0.24 24.60 2.94
CA ALA A 408 -1.32 24.72 1.98
C ALA A 408 -1.39 23.45 1.13
N ALA A 409 -2.59 22.99 0.85
CA ALA A 409 -2.81 21.90 -0.10
C ALA A 409 -2.32 22.30 -1.50
N PRO A 410 -1.89 21.34 -2.35
CA PRO A 410 -1.66 21.62 -3.75
C PRO A 410 -2.96 22.14 -4.39
N VAL A 411 -2.83 23.06 -5.33
CA VAL A 411 -4.01 23.59 -6.03
C VAL A 411 -4.57 22.48 -6.91
N PRO A 412 -5.82 22.04 -6.72
CA PRO A 412 -6.42 21.03 -7.57
C PRO A 412 -6.33 21.41 -9.03
N GLY A 413 -5.90 20.49 -9.88
CA GLY A 413 -5.70 20.72 -11.31
C GLY A 413 -4.37 21.38 -11.68
N SER A 414 -3.55 21.85 -10.76
CA SER A 414 -2.23 22.42 -11.10
C SER A 414 -1.25 21.35 -11.62
N TRP A 415 -1.46 20.12 -11.24
CA TRP A 415 -0.69 18.93 -11.65
C TRP A 415 -1.51 17.98 -12.53
N PHE A 416 -2.81 18.24 -12.73
CA PHE A 416 -3.63 17.55 -13.72
C PHE A 416 -3.29 18.06 -15.13
N GLY A 417 -3.33 17.18 -16.11
CA GLY A 417 -3.10 17.54 -17.51
C GLY A 417 -1.66 17.39 -17.96
N THR A 418 -0.79 16.86 -17.11
CA THR A 418 0.40 16.21 -17.64
C THR A 418 -0.04 14.89 -18.29
N PRO A 419 0.26 14.67 -19.56
CA PRO A 419 -0.25 13.52 -20.33
C PRO A 419 0.26 12.16 -19.86
N THR A 420 0.84 12.07 -18.71
CA THR A 420 1.66 10.98 -18.23
C THR A 420 1.07 10.19 -17.07
N LEU A 421 -0.05 10.62 -16.55
CA LEU A 421 -0.87 9.70 -15.74
C LEU A 421 -1.60 8.78 -16.73
N ASP A 422 -0.81 7.97 -17.39
CA ASP A 422 -1.37 6.91 -18.19
C ASP A 422 -2.11 5.97 -17.24
N ALA A 423 -3.25 5.51 -17.69
CA ALA A 423 -4.10 4.54 -17.01
C ALA A 423 -3.37 3.22 -16.68
N GLY A 424 -2.14 3.34 -16.23
CA GLY A 424 -1.21 2.25 -16.06
C GLY A 424 -1.53 1.32 -14.91
N LEU A 425 -2.42 1.71 -13.98
CA LEU A 425 -2.84 0.81 -12.88
C LEU A 425 -3.42 -0.51 -13.35
N PHE A 426 -3.90 -0.57 -14.61
CA PHE A 426 -4.49 -1.77 -15.19
C PHE A 426 -3.83 -2.19 -16.50
N GLN A 427 -2.59 -1.76 -16.76
CA GLN A 427 -1.85 -2.27 -17.91
C GLN A 427 -1.54 -3.75 -17.73
N PRO A 428 -1.75 -4.57 -18.75
CA PRO A 428 -1.38 -5.97 -18.67
C PRO A 428 0.13 -6.08 -18.44
N HIS A 429 0.52 -6.63 -17.31
CA HIS A 429 1.92 -6.94 -17.07
C HIS A 429 2.36 -8.02 -18.07
N PRO A 430 3.48 -7.84 -18.79
CA PRO A 430 3.88 -8.77 -19.86
C PRO A 430 4.11 -10.21 -19.39
N VAL A 431 4.24 -10.44 -18.08
CA VAL A 431 4.46 -11.76 -17.49
C VAL A 431 3.26 -12.25 -16.67
N PHE A 432 2.46 -11.37 -16.09
CA PHE A 432 1.47 -11.73 -15.06
C PHE A 432 0.00 -11.40 -15.40
N GLY A 433 -0.28 -10.83 -16.55
CA GLY A 433 -1.64 -10.39 -16.85
C GLY A 433 -1.94 -8.98 -16.34
N TYR A 434 -3.13 -8.72 -15.81
CA TYR A 434 -3.48 -7.42 -15.26
C TYR A 434 -2.96 -7.30 -13.82
N VAL A 435 -2.24 -6.24 -13.52
CA VAL A 435 -1.84 -5.88 -12.16
C VAL A 435 -3.05 -5.24 -11.51
N CYS A 436 -3.47 -5.81 -10.43
CA CYS A 436 -4.65 -5.48 -9.65
C CYS A 436 -6.00 -5.96 -10.18
N PRO A 437 -6.31 -7.19 -9.93
CA PRO A 437 -7.68 -7.70 -10.05
C PRO A 437 -8.23 -7.98 -8.69
N VAL A 438 -8.29 -6.99 -7.89
CA VAL A 438 -8.74 -7.34 -6.54
C VAL A 438 -10.22 -7.32 -6.45
N LEU A 439 -11.05 -7.30 -7.09
CA LEU A 439 -12.51 -7.40 -6.84
C LEU A 439 -13.34 -7.53 -8.14
N ALA A 440 -13.01 -8.50 -9.00
CA ALA A 440 -14.00 -8.93 -9.97
C ALA A 440 -14.41 -10.37 -9.70
#